data_3a524471e6bd1c6eb3ba8f585c3ae775
#
_entry.id   3a524471e6bd1c6eb3ba8f585c3ae775
#
_cell.length_a   1.000
_cell.length_b   1.000
_cell.length_c   1.000
_cell.angle_alpha   90.00
_cell.angle_beta   90.00
_cell.angle_gamma   90.00
#
_symmetry.space_group_name_H-M   'P 1'
#
loop_
_entity.id
_entity.type
_entity.pdbx_description
1 polymer ?
#
loop_
_entity_poly.entity_id
_entity_poly.type
_entity_poly.pdbx_seq_one_letter_code
_entity_poly.pdbx_strand_id
1 'polypeptide(L)'
;ISIGTGGMTGTYYPIGGAICRLANKNTDVKCSVQSTGGSVYNVNNVLKKELTFGFVQSDVVYDKFNGTGKFDGAKDENLRSVVAIYPELLAFVVAKDSGLTSDIQSFAGKKYNVGNPGSGNEVSTLEVFKAKGFDVSKLGYRGVLTVGECPHALKDKKIDGYSFVVGHPTANITDAATSLPIDILNIEG
;
A
#
# COMPACT_ATOMS: atom_id res chain seq x y z
N ILE A 1 23.24 4.12 -6.28
CA ILE A 1 21.93 4.55 -5.72
C ILE A 1 20.97 3.38 -5.80
N SER A 2 20.25 3.11 -4.69
CA SER A 2 19.18 2.14 -4.62
C SER A 2 17.86 2.86 -4.26
N ILE A 3 16.77 2.52 -4.96
CA ILE A 3 15.43 3.07 -4.72
C ILE A 3 14.51 1.94 -4.27
N GLY A 4 14.05 1.99 -3.02
CA GLY A 4 13.01 1.09 -2.53
C GLY A 4 11.64 1.49 -3.09
N THR A 5 10.88 0.52 -3.55
CA THR A 5 9.58 0.73 -4.19
C THR A 5 8.47 -0.03 -3.44
N GLY A 6 7.68 -0.82 -4.10
CA GLY A 6 6.66 -1.70 -3.57
C GLY A 6 6.61 -2.97 -4.43
N GLY A 7 5.47 -3.63 -4.45
CA GLY A 7 5.23 -4.76 -5.34
C GLY A 7 5.29 -4.36 -6.82
N MET A 8 5.74 -5.26 -7.67
CA MET A 8 5.95 -4.99 -9.11
C MET A 8 4.67 -4.64 -9.88
N THR A 9 3.50 -5.03 -9.38
CA THR A 9 2.18 -4.71 -9.96
C THR A 9 1.62 -3.37 -9.50
N GLY A 10 2.30 -2.68 -8.58
CA GLY A 10 1.96 -1.32 -8.12
C GLY A 10 2.66 -0.25 -8.95
N THR A 11 2.36 1.01 -8.64
CA THR A 11 2.84 2.19 -9.37
C THR A 11 4.29 2.57 -9.01
N TYR A 12 4.74 2.32 -7.79
CA TYR A 12 6.09 2.67 -7.33
C TYR A 12 7.20 2.03 -8.17
N TYR A 13 7.06 0.74 -8.48
CA TYR A 13 8.12 -0.01 -9.16
C TYR A 13 8.39 0.49 -10.59
N PRO A 14 7.39 0.66 -11.49
CA PRO A 14 7.64 1.18 -12.83
C PRO A 14 8.14 2.63 -12.83
N ILE A 15 7.67 3.49 -11.90
CA ILE A 15 8.16 4.87 -11.79
C ILE A 15 9.61 4.88 -11.28
N GLY A 16 9.95 4.12 -10.26
CA GLY A 16 11.33 3.97 -9.79
C GLY A 16 12.25 3.48 -10.91
N GLY A 17 11.77 2.52 -11.71
CA GLY A 17 12.49 2.05 -12.92
C GLY A 17 12.72 3.14 -13.94
N ALA A 18 11.73 4.01 -14.18
CA ALA A 18 11.87 5.14 -15.08
C ALA A 18 12.91 6.17 -14.57
N ILE A 19 12.87 6.48 -13.28
CA ILE A 19 13.84 7.37 -12.62
C ILE A 19 15.25 6.79 -12.78
N CYS A 20 15.45 5.50 -12.46
CA CYS A 20 16.76 4.87 -12.60
C CYS A 20 17.25 4.83 -14.04
N ARG A 21 16.38 4.58 -15.02
CA ARG A 21 16.76 4.65 -16.45
C ARG A 21 17.24 6.05 -16.84
N LEU A 22 16.56 7.10 -16.38
CA LEU A 22 16.95 8.48 -16.65
C LEU A 22 18.28 8.83 -15.97
N ALA A 23 18.47 8.46 -14.70
CA ALA A 23 19.72 8.69 -13.98
C ALA A 23 20.90 7.98 -14.66
N ASN A 24 20.75 6.69 -14.97
CA ASN A 24 21.79 5.89 -15.63
C ASN A 24 22.15 6.39 -17.03
N LYS A 25 21.17 7.01 -17.74
CA LYS A 25 21.40 7.55 -19.09
C LYS A 25 22.11 8.90 -19.09
N ASN A 26 21.84 9.74 -18.09
CA ASN A 26 22.23 11.15 -18.12
C ASN A 26 23.30 11.51 -17.08
N THR A 27 23.74 10.55 -16.26
CA THR A 27 24.77 10.76 -15.23
C THR A 27 25.66 9.52 -15.10
N ASP A 28 26.77 9.65 -14.39
CA ASP A 28 27.67 8.53 -14.08
C ASP A 28 27.18 7.69 -12.88
N VAL A 29 26.02 8.02 -12.34
CA VAL A 29 25.43 7.34 -11.18
C VAL A 29 24.80 6.01 -11.63
N LYS A 30 25.15 4.94 -10.93
CA LYS A 30 24.47 3.63 -11.10
C LYS A 30 23.26 3.57 -10.18
N CYS A 31 22.07 3.59 -10.77
CA CYS A 31 20.79 3.50 -10.08
C CYS A 31 20.12 2.15 -10.33
N SER A 32 19.59 1.54 -9.29
CA SER A 32 18.78 0.31 -9.34
C SER A 32 17.52 0.45 -8.48
N VAL A 33 16.46 -0.24 -8.90
CA VAL A 33 15.20 -0.33 -8.12
C VAL A 33 15.14 -1.64 -7.37
N GLN A 34 14.51 -1.60 -6.19
CA GLN A 34 14.24 -2.77 -5.38
C GLN A 34 12.72 -2.88 -5.13
N SER A 35 12.15 -4.05 -5.44
CA SER A 35 10.81 -4.40 -4.98
C SER A 35 10.86 -4.66 -3.48
N THR A 36 9.97 -4.04 -2.73
CA THR A 36 9.97 -4.07 -1.26
C THR A 36 8.58 -4.30 -0.69
N GLY A 37 8.50 -4.38 0.63
CA GLY A 37 7.23 -4.46 1.36
C GLY A 37 6.41 -3.16 1.36
N GLY A 38 6.96 -2.04 0.85
CA GLY A 38 6.27 -0.74 0.76
C GLY A 38 6.75 0.29 1.77
N SER A 39 5.89 1.26 2.07
CA SER A 39 6.25 2.54 2.71
C SER A 39 7.00 2.42 4.03
N VAL A 40 6.50 1.62 4.97
CA VAL A 40 7.15 1.46 6.30
C VAL A 40 8.52 0.78 6.17
N TYR A 41 8.60 -0.23 5.31
CA TYR A 41 9.88 -0.89 5.00
C TYR A 41 10.88 0.12 4.43
N ASN A 42 10.45 0.91 3.43
CA ASN A 42 11.31 1.87 2.75
C ASN A 42 11.85 2.95 3.69
N VAL A 43 10.98 3.56 4.51
CA VAL A 43 11.39 4.56 5.51
C VAL A 43 12.46 4.00 6.44
N ASN A 44 12.22 2.82 7.00
CA ASN A 44 13.16 2.21 7.95
C ASN A 44 14.52 1.89 7.29
N ASN A 45 14.52 1.43 6.04
CA ASN A 45 15.77 1.06 5.36
C ASN A 45 16.52 2.29 4.78
N VAL A 46 15.82 3.38 4.45
CA VAL A 46 16.47 4.67 4.15
C VAL A 46 17.19 5.20 5.39
N LEU A 47 16.56 5.18 6.54
CA LEU A 47 17.16 5.63 7.79
C LEU A 47 18.34 4.76 8.25
N LYS A 48 18.29 3.46 7.96
CA LYS A 48 19.43 2.54 8.18
C LYS A 48 20.53 2.65 7.12
N LYS A 49 20.35 3.49 6.09
CA LYS A 49 21.25 3.63 4.94
C LYS A 49 21.39 2.36 4.08
N GLU A 50 20.43 1.45 4.18
CA GLU A 50 20.31 0.25 3.33
C GLU A 50 19.70 0.58 1.97
N LEU A 51 18.88 1.64 1.92
CA LEU A 51 18.35 2.26 0.70
C LEU A 51 18.82 3.70 0.62
N THR A 52 19.10 4.19 -0.59
CA THR A 52 19.42 5.60 -0.82
C THR A 52 18.15 6.45 -0.81
N PHE A 53 17.10 5.97 -1.48
CA PHE A 53 15.78 6.59 -1.56
C PHE A 53 14.69 5.54 -1.37
N GLY A 54 13.48 5.98 -1.06
CA GLY A 54 12.31 5.13 -0.99
C GLY A 54 11.05 5.86 -1.42
N PHE A 55 10.17 5.15 -2.14
CA PHE A 55 8.81 5.60 -2.34
C PHE A 55 8.04 5.38 -1.04
N VAL A 56 7.38 6.41 -0.56
CA VAL A 56 6.70 6.39 0.74
C VAL A 56 5.43 7.24 0.66
N GLN A 57 4.34 6.75 1.20
CA GLN A 57 3.13 7.51 1.41
C GLN A 57 3.40 8.69 2.35
N SER A 58 2.73 9.81 2.13
CA SER A 58 2.93 11.05 2.91
C SER A 58 2.53 10.90 4.38
N ASP A 59 1.49 10.13 4.70
CA ASP A 59 1.06 9.79 6.06
C ASP A 59 2.15 9.01 6.81
N VAL A 60 2.75 8.01 6.18
CA VAL A 60 3.85 7.22 6.75
C VAL A 60 5.10 8.07 6.99
N VAL A 61 5.41 9.02 6.07
CA VAL A 61 6.51 9.99 6.25
C VAL A 61 6.23 10.88 7.46
N TYR A 62 5.02 11.42 7.54
CA TYR A 62 4.58 12.28 8.64
C TYR A 62 4.69 11.58 9.99
N ASP A 63 4.15 10.37 10.08
CA ASP A 63 4.17 9.59 11.30
C ASP A 63 5.59 9.26 11.76
N LYS A 64 6.46 8.86 10.84
CA LYS A 64 7.86 8.56 11.19
C LYS A 64 8.61 9.80 11.64
N PHE A 65 8.42 10.93 10.93
CA PHE A 65 9.09 12.19 11.28
C PHE A 65 8.66 12.72 12.65
N ASN A 66 7.37 12.58 12.99
CA ASN A 66 6.80 13.07 14.25
C ASN A 66 6.79 12.03 15.38
N GLY A 67 7.03 10.76 15.10
CA GLY A 67 6.92 9.68 16.09
C GLY A 67 5.47 9.41 16.51
N THR A 68 4.55 9.40 15.54
CA THR A 68 3.11 9.16 15.75
C THR A 68 2.65 7.89 15.06
N GLY A 69 1.38 7.54 15.19
CA GLY A 69 0.76 6.39 14.53
C GLY A 69 1.54 5.10 14.79
N LYS A 70 1.91 4.41 13.72
CA LYS A 70 2.70 3.17 13.80
C LYS A 70 4.10 3.37 14.38
N PHE A 71 4.60 4.58 14.42
CA PHE A 71 5.93 4.94 14.92
C PHE A 71 5.89 5.66 16.27
N ASP A 72 4.83 5.47 17.06
CA ASP A 72 4.69 6.10 18.37
C ASP A 72 5.95 5.89 19.22
N GLY A 73 6.49 7.01 19.72
CA GLY A 73 7.76 7.03 20.47
C GLY A 73 9.02 6.78 19.65
N ALA A 74 8.94 6.57 18.33
CA ALA A 74 10.09 6.28 17.45
C ALA A 74 10.32 7.37 16.39
N LYS A 75 10.27 8.65 16.82
CA LYS A 75 10.54 9.84 16.01
C LYS A 75 11.92 9.78 15.36
N ASP A 76 12.00 10.23 14.09
CA ASP A 76 13.28 10.43 13.41
C ASP A 76 13.25 11.65 12.50
N GLU A 77 13.91 12.71 12.91
CA GLU A 77 14.01 14.00 12.21
C GLU A 77 15.07 14.04 11.09
N ASN A 78 15.77 12.93 10.84
CA ASN A 78 16.74 12.86 9.74
C ASN A 78 16.08 12.53 8.40
N LEU A 79 14.82 12.11 8.39
CA LEU A 79 14.06 11.84 7.17
C LEU A 79 13.89 13.14 6.35
N ARG A 80 14.04 13.05 5.03
CA ARG A 80 13.84 14.17 4.10
C ARG A 80 12.98 13.75 2.92
N SER A 81 11.96 14.55 2.63
CA SER A 81 11.20 14.43 1.39
C SER A 81 11.98 15.10 0.26
N VAL A 82 12.06 14.41 -0.88
CA VAL A 82 12.74 14.91 -2.09
C VAL A 82 11.74 15.54 -3.04
N VAL A 83 10.66 14.83 -3.35
CA VAL A 83 9.62 15.26 -4.29
C VAL A 83 8.33 14.50 -4.04
N ALA A 84 7.18 15.14 -4.21
CA ALA A 84 5.88 14.48 -4.34
C ALA A 84 5.66 14.12 -5.82
N ILE A 85 5.34 12.86 -6.12
CA ILE A 85 5.31 12.36 -7.49
C ILE A 85 3.87 12.31 -8.02
N TYR A 86 2.93 11.72 -7.28
CA TYR A 86 1.53 11.61 -7.67
C TYR A 86 0.63 11.40 -6.45
N PRO A 87 -0.67 11.72 -6.55
CA PRO A 87 -1.63 11.38 -5.50
C PRO A 87 -1.96 9.89 -5.50
N GLU A 88 -2.15 9.32 -4.32
CA GLU A 88 -2.62 7.95 -4.13
C GLU A 88 -4.00 7.97 -3.45
N LEU A 89 -4.84 7.06 -3.87
CA LEU A 89 -6.16 6.84 -3.28
C LEU A 89 -6.20 5.47 -2.62
N LEU A 90 -6.84 5.38 -1.45
CA LEU A 90 -7.13 4.11 -0.81
C LEU A 90 -8.39 3.50 -1.47
N ALA A 91 -8.19 2.47 -2.28
CA ALA A 91 -9.26 1.73 -2.91
C ALA A 91 -9.65 0.51 -2.05
N PHE A 92 -10.94 0.33 -1.80
CA PHE A 92 -11.51 -0.87 -1.19
C PHE A 92 -12.08 -1.74 -2.31
N VAL A 93 -11.29 -2.68 -2.79
CA VAL A 93 -11.63 -3.59 -3.89
C VAL A 93 -12.30 -4.83 -3.33
N VAL A 94 -13.50 -5.13 -3.78
CA VAL A 94 -14.30 -6.25 -3.27
C VAL A 94 -14.89 -7.09 -4.40
N ALA A 95 -15.05 -8.39 -4.17
CA ALA A 95 -15.84 -9.21 -5.07
C ALA A 95 -17.30 -8.76 -5.00
N LYS A 96 -17.96 -8.64 -6.15
CA LYS A 96 -19.33 -8.11 -6.23
C LYS A 96 -20.36 -8.96 -5.47
N ASP A 97 -20.10 -10.25 -5.33
CA ASP A 97 -20.93 -11.19 -4.58
C ASP A 97 -20.52 -11.36 -3.11
N SER A 98 -19.56 -10.55 -2.61
CA SER A 98 -19.03 -10.66 -1.25
C SER A 98 -20.00 -10.21 -0.15
N GLY A 99 -20.98 -9.36 -0.50
CA GLY A 99 -21.87 -8.71 0.46
C GLY A 99 -21.20 -7.58 1.25
N LEU A 100 -19.97 -7.15 0.87
CA LEU A 100 -19.32 -5.95 1.37
C LEU A 100 -19.96 -4.71 0.73
N THR A 101 -20.17 -3.67 1.50
CA THR A 101 -20.80 -2.42 1.06
C THR A 101 -20.02 -1.20 1.56
N SER A 102 -20.45 0.01 1.21
CA SER A 102 -19.88 1.27 1.72
C SER A 102 -20.02 1.43 3.25
N ASP A 103 -20.94 0.69 3.88
CA ASP A 103 -20.99 0.59 5.35
C ASP A 103 -19.86 -0.30 5.85
N ILE A 104 -18.94 0.29 6.60
CA ILE A 104 -17.77 -0.41 7.15
C ILE A 104 -18.18 -1.56 8.09
N GLN A 105 -19.37 -1.53 8.70
CA GLN A 105 -19.83 -2.61 9.56
C GLN A 105 -20.16 -3.90 8.77
N SER A 106 -20.37 -3.80 7.44
CA SER A 106 -20.53 -4.96 6.55
C SER A 106 -19.30 -5.86 6.48
N PHE A 107 -18.14 -5.37 6.93
CA PHE A 107 -16.88 -6.13 6.95
C PHE A 107 -16.83 -7.17 8.08
N ALA A 108 -17.71 -7.09 9.07
CA ALA A 108 -17.75 -8.08 10.15
C ALA A 108 -17.98 -9.49 9.60
N GLY A 109 -17.18 -10.44 10.07
CA GLY A 109 -17.21 -11.84 9.63
C GLY A 109 -16.63 -12.10 8.23
N LYS A 110 -16.22 -11.07 7.48
CA LYS A 110 -15.66 -11.21 6.12
C LYS A 110 -14.17 -11.51 6.14
N LYS A 111 -13.70 -12.12 5.06
CA LYS A 111 -12.26 -12.37 4.83
C LYS A 111 -11.66 -11.19 4.07
N TYR A 112 -11.00 -10.28 4.77
CA TYR A 112 -10.51 -9.05 4.17
C TYR A 112 -9.01 -8.89 4.32
N ASN A 113 -8.33 -8.54 3.22
CA ASN A 113 -6.89 -8.29 3.22
C ASN A 113 -6.61 -6.81 3.49
N VAL A 114 -6.00 -6.53 4.64
CA VAL A 114 -5.66 -5.16 5.07
C VAL A 114 -4.30 -4.69 4.55
N GLY A 115 -3.53 -5.59 3.93
CA GLY A 115 -2.16 -5.34 3.46
C GLY A 115 -1.10 -6.12 4.24
N ASN A 116 0.04 -6.32 3.61
CA ASN A 116 1.17 -7.01 4.22
C ASN A 116 1.82 -6.17 5.32
N PRO A 117 2.37 -6.80 6.37
CA PRO A 117 3.09 -6.10 7.42
C PRO A 117 4.24 -5.25 6.85
N GLY A 118 4.35 -4.00 7.31
CA GLY A 118 5.37 -3.06 6.82
C GLY A 118 4.98 -2.31 5.54
N SER A 119 3.77 -2.49 5.04
CA SER A 119 3.22 -1.68 3.93
C SER A 119 2.51 -0.43 4.45
N GLY A 120 2.48 0.62 3.64
CA GLY A 120 1.60 1.75 3.87
C GLY A 120 0.11 1.39 3.73
N ASN A 121 -0.19 0.39 2.92
CA ASN A 121 -1.51 -0.19 2.76
C ASN A 121 -2.12 -0.65 4.09
N GLU A 122 -1.37 -1.44 4.87
CA GLU A 122 -1.78 -1.87 6.20
C GLU A 122 -2.06 -0.68 7.11
N VAL A 123 -1.16 0.32 7.11
CA VAL A 123 -1.30 1.52 7.94
C VAL A 123 -2.59 2.25 7.61
N SER A 124 -2.76 2.69 6.36
CA SER A 124 -3.94 3.48 5.96
C SER A 124 -5.24 2.70 6.10
N THR A 125 -5.26 1.39 5.81
CA THR A 125 -6.47 0.57 6.00
C THR A 125 -6.90 0.49 7.46
N LEU A 126 -5.94 0.24 8.36
CA LEU A 126 -6.24 0.14 9.79
C LEU A 126 -6.65 1.49 10.38
N GLU A 127 -6.08 2.59 9.89
CA GLU A 127 -6.48 3.94 10.30
C GLU A 127 -7.92 4.26 9.87
N VAL A 128 -8.30 3.93 8.63
CA VAL A 128 -9.69 4.10 8.18
C VAL A 128 -10.64 3.24 9.00
N PHE A 129 -10.33 1.97 9.25
CA PHE A 129 -11.16 1.12 10.11
C PHE A 129 -11.35 1.72 11.49
N LYS A 130 -10.26 2.18 12.11
CA LYS A 130 -10.30 2.84 13.43
C LYS A 130 -11.12 4.12 13.39
N ALA A 131 -10.92 4.99 12.40
CA ALA A 131 -11.64 6.25 12.24
C ALA A 131 -13.15 6.05 12.06
N LYS A 132 -13.53 4.94 11.39
CA LYS A 132 -14.94 4.55 11.20
C LYS A 132 -15.51 3.69 12.34
N GLY A 133 -14.79 3.53 13.43
CA GLY A 133 -15.23 2.75 14.59
C GLY A 133 -15.36 1.25 14.32
N PHE A 134 -14.65 0.72 13.32
CA PHE A 134 -14.63 -0.71 13.03
C PHE A 134 -13.46 -1.39 13.75
N ASP A 135 -13.76 -2.36 14.56
CA ASP A 135 -12.76 -3.19 15.21
C ASP A 135 -12.31 -4.29 14.23
N VAL A 136 -11.04 -4.24 13.83
CA VAL A 136 -10.45 -5.20 12.88
C VAL A 136 -10.50 -6.66 13.37
N SER A 137 -10.63 -6.89 14.68
CA SER A 137 -10.82 -8.23 15.26
C SER A 137 -12.16 -8.88 14.88
N LYS A 138 -13.12 -8.08 14.40
CA LYS A 138 -14.42 -8.56 13.90
C LYS A 138 -14.35 -9.15 12.49
N LEU A 139 -13.23 -9.01 11.77
CA LEU A 139 -13.03 -9.71 10.50
C LEU A 139 -13.06 -11.23 10.73
N GLY A 140 -13.71 -11.95 9.85
CA GLY A 140 -13.69 -13.42 9.87
C GLY A 140 -12.30 -13.97 9.54
N TYR A 141 -11.58 -13.27 8.67
CA TYR A 141 -10.16 -13.50 8.40
C TYR A 141 -9.48 -12.17 8.05
N ARG A 142 -8.44 -11.81 8.80
CA ARG A 142 -7.57 -10.69 8.50
C ARG A 142 -6.43 -11.16 7.59
N GLY A 143 -6.52 -10.90 6.30
CA GLY A 143 -5.46 -11.18 5.34
C GLY A 143 -4.27 -10.23 5.52
N VAL A 144 -3.07 -10.75 5.24
CA VAL A 144 -1.80 -10.03 5.28
C VAL A 144 -0.99 -10.28 3.99
N LEU A 145 -1.70 -10.57 2.90
CA LEU A 145 -1.12 -10.81 1.58
C LEU A 145 -0.50 -9.53 1.01
N THR A 146 0.52 -9.69 0.21
CA THR A 146 0.99 -8.60 -0.65
C THR A 146 -0.07 -8.25 -1.68
N VAL A 147 -0.07 -7.01 -2.16
CA VAL A 147 -1.07 -6.58 -3.16
C VAL A 147 -1.00 -7.40 -4.44
N GLY A 148 0.17 -7.91 -4.82
CA GLY A 148 0.32 -8.77 -6.02
C GLY A 148 -0.41 -10.11 -5.91
N GLU A 149 -0.64 -10.61 -4.69
CA GLU A 149 -1.36 -11.87 -4.44
C GLU A 149 -2.88 -11.70 -4.39
N CYS A 150 -3.35 -10.46 -4.15
CA CYS A 150 -4.76 -10.17 -3.89
C CYS A 150 -5.71 -10.55 -5.05
N PRO A 151 -5.43 -10.25 -6.34
CA PRO A 151 -6.32 -10.62 -7.44
C PRO A 151 -6.58 -12.13 -7.51
N HIS A 152 -5.54 -12.94 -7.35
CA HIS A 152 -5.67 -14.39 -7.33
C HIS A 152 -6.43 -14.90 -6.10
N ALA A 153 -6.11 -14.36 -4.91
CA ALA A 153 -6.79 -14.72 -3.67
C ALA A 153 -8.28 -14.35 -3.71
N LEU A 154 -8.64 -13.22 -4.34
CA LEU A 154 -10.02 -12.79 -4.54
C LEU A 154 -10.76 -13.73 -5.49
N LYS A 155 -10.15 -14.07 -6.64
CA LYS A 155 -10.68 -15.04 -7.61
C LYS A 155 -10.92 -16.42 -6.97
N ASP A 156 -9.97 -16.88 -6.16
CA ASP A 156 -10.03 -18.16 -5.46
C ASP A 156 -10.97 -18.14 -4.24
N LYS A 157 -11.66 -17.03 -3.96
CA LYS A 157 -12.54 -16.81 -2.78
C LYS A 157 -11.82 -17.05 -1.43
N LYS A 158 -10.50 -16.88 -1.41
CA LYS A 158 -9.70 -16.90 -0.18
C LYS A 158 -9.87 -15.62 0.62
N ILE A 159 -10.17 -14.51 -0.07
CA ILE A 159 -10.57 -13.22 0.50
C ILE A 159 -11.82 -12.72 -0.20
N ASP A 160 -12.61 -11.90 0.48
CA ASP A 160 -13.82 -11.24 -0.03
C ASP A 160 -13.50 -9.84 -0.59
N GLY A 161 -12.39 -9.25 -0.17
CA GLY A 161 -11.89 -7.96 -0.62
C GLY A 161 -10.51 -7.64 -0.09
N TYR A 162 -9.93 -6.57 -0.59
CA TYR A 162 -8.64 -6.04 -0.14
C TYR A 162 -8.58 -4.53 -0.33
N SER A 163 -7.74 -3.89 0.49
CA SER A 163 -7.40 -2.47 0.31
C SER A 163 -6.13 -2.29 -0.50
N PHE A 164 -6.06 -1.22 -1.28
CA PHE A 164 -4.86 -0.84 -2.01
C PHE A 164 -4.73 0.69 -2.09
N VAL A 165 -3.66 1.23 -1.49
CA VAL A 165 -3.26 2.64 -1.65
C VAL A 165 -2.38 2.72 -2.88
N VAL A 166 -2.86 3.36 -3.93
CA VAL A 166 -2.18 3.35 -5.23
C VAL A 166 -2.64 4.49 -6.13
N GLY A 167 -1.76 4.89 -7.06
CA GLY A 167 -2.14 5.72 -8.20
C GLY A 167 -2.97 4.94 -9.23
N HIS A 168 -4.00 5.55 -9.76
CA HIS A 168 -4.88 4.96 -10.77
C HIS A 168 -4.59 5.49 -12.18
N PRO A 169 -4.76 4.63 -13.23
CA PRO A 169 -5.09 3.21 -13.21
C PRO A 169 -3.92 2.34 -12.76
N THR A 170 -4.21 1.12 -12.27
CA THR A 170 -3.18 0.16 -11.86
C THR A 170 -3.46 -1.23 -12.41
N ALA A 171 -2.40 -1.93 -12.83
CA ALA A 171 -2.48 -3.29 -13.37
C ALA A 171 -3.16 -4.25 -12.36
N ASN A 172 -2.88 -4.12 -11.08
CA ASN A 172 -3.46 -4.98 -10.05
C ASN A 172 -5.00 -4.97 -10.04
N ILE A 173 -5.62 -3.78 -10.04
CA ILE A 173 -7.10 -3.68 -10.05
C ILE A 173 -7.67 -4.12 -11.40
N THR A 174 -6.97 -3.83 -12.49
CA THR A 174 -7.34 -4.32 -13.83
C THR A 174 -7.33 -5.85 -13.89
N ASP A 175 -6.31 -6.49 -13.34
CA ASP A 175 -6.21 -7.96 -13.27
C ASP A 175 -7.33 -8.56 -12.43
N ALA A 176 -7.68 -7.95 -11.30
CA ALA A 176 -8.84 -8.36 -10.51
C ALA A 176 -10.13 -8.25 -11.32
N ALA A 177 -10.37 -7.09 -11.99
CA ALA A 177 -11.59 -6.84 -12.78
C ALA A 177 -11.73 -7.75 -14.00
N THR A 178 -10.62 -8.20 -14.59
CA THR A 178 -10.66 -9.17 -15.71
C THR A 178 -10.91 -10.61 -15.25
N SER A 179 -10.64 -10.91 -13.98
CA SER A 179 -10.73 -12.25 -13.42
C SER A 179 -12.12 -12.56 -12.83
N LEU A 180 -12.81 -11.57 -12.30
CA LEU A 180 -14.15 -11.67 -11.70
C LEU A 180 -14.82 -10.30 -11.62
N PRO A 181 -16.18 -10.23 -11.49
CA PRO A 181 -16.85 -8.97 -11.20
C PRO A 181 -16.42 -8.41 -9.84
N ILE A 182 -15.92 -7.17 -9.84
CA ILE A 182 -15.54 -6.45 -8.64
C ILE A 182 -16.31 -5.12 -8.53
N ASP A 183 -16.35 -4.59 -7.30
CA ASP A 183 -16.72 -3.20 -7.02
C ASP A 183 -15.56 -2.52 -6.28
N ILE A 184 -15.45 -1.20 -6.43
CA ILE A 184 -14.60 -0.35 -5.61
C ILE A 184 -15.52 0.45 -4.70
N LEU A 185 -15.45 0.17 -3.40
CA LEU A 185 -16.34 0.80 -2.44
C LEU A 185 -15.88 2.23 -2.11
N ASN A 186 -16.84 3.15 -2.06
CA ASN A 186 -16.65 4.45 -1.46
C ASN A 186 -17.07 4.36 0.01
N ILE A 187 -16.12 4.38 0.94
CA ILE A 187 -16.39 4.34 2.38
C ILE A 187 -16.77 5.74 2.84
N GLU A 188 -18.06 5.97 3.01
CA GLU A 188 -18.64 7.24 3.39
C GLU A 188 -18.55 7.48 4.91
N GLY A 189 -18.69 8.75 5.30
CA GLY A 189 -18.95 9.12 6.64
C GLY A 189 -18.20 10.21 7.25
#